data_29456ea94e2b00c404703348b8b10267
#
_entry.id   29456ea94e2b00c404703348b8b10267
#
_cell.length_a   1.000
_cell.length_b   1.000
_cell.length_c   1.000
_cell.angle_alpha   90.00
_cell.angle_beta   90.00
_cell.angle_gamma   90.00
#
_symmetry.space_group_name_H-M   'P 1'
#
loop_
_entity.id
_entity.type
_entity.pdbx_description
1 polymer ?
#
loop_
_entity_poly.entity_id
_entity_poly.type
_entity_poly.pdbx_seq_one_letter_code
_entity_poly.pdbx_strand_id
1 'polypeptide(L)'
;MVKIDERAVVCKGAELGVDVEIGPYAYVGENVIVGDRCKIYPHAVIDGWTKIGNDCKIFPFASIGMAPQDIKYKNEPTELVIGDRNTIREYVTINRGTSTGRGKTIIGNDNFIMTSCHIAHDCKLSNGIVMANLATLAGHVEVDDYAVIGGFTAVHQFVKIGTLAMVGGASAVAQDVAPYTIVSGNRAKLYGLNLVGIKRRGIEGERLESLKKAYRLIFKSKLTIAEAKEAIEKQGLLKDEVEIL
;
A
#
# COMPACT_ATOMS: atom_id res chain seq x y z
N MET A 1 -12.11 -15.87 22.35
CA MET A 1 -11.07 -16.78 22.92
C MET A 1 -10.04 -17.06 21.84
N VAL A 2 -8.75 -16.91 22.14
CA VAL A 2 -7.67 -17.19 21.17
C VAL A 2 -7.66 -18.68 20.82
N LYS A 3 -7.55 -19.01 19.52
CA LYS A 3 -7.47 -20.38 19.00
C LYS A 3 -6.14 -20.58 18.29
N ILE A 4 -5.28 -21.41 18.85
CA ILE A 4 -3.97 -21.73 18.29
C ILE A 4 -3.93 -23.22 17.97
N ASP A 5 -3.62 -23.58 16.72
CA ASP A 5 -3.39 -24.98 16.32
C ASP A 5 -2.14 -25.50 17.04
N GLU A 6 -2.17 -26.74 17.52
CA GLU A 6 -1.07 -27.36 18.27
C GLU A 6 0.26 -27.43 17.51
N ARG A 7 0.21 -27.37 16.19
CA ARG A 7 1.38 -27.38 15.30
C ARG A 7 1.90 -25.97 14.96
N ALA A 8 1.23 -24.91 15.41
CA ALA A 8 1.72 -23.55 15.26
C ALA A 8 2.82 -23.24 16.28
N VAL A 9 3.73 -22.37 15.91
CA VAL A 9 4.78 -21.86 16.79
C VAL A 9 4.49 -20.41 17.13
N VAL A 10 4.12 -20.14 18.36
CA VAL A 10 3.95 -18.78 18.88
C VAL A 10 5.00 -18.55 19.96
N CYS A 11 5.92 -17.62 19.70
CA CYS A 11 7.01 -17.32 20.64
C CYS A 11 6.49 -16.66 21.92
N LYS A 12 7.16 -16.88 23.04
CA LYS A 12 6.73 -16.45 24.38
C LYS A 12 6.51 -14.93 24.52
N GLY A 13 7.19 -14.12 23.73
CA GLY A 13 7.07 -12.66 23.75
C GLY A 13 5.93 -12.12 22.87
N ALA A 14 5.32 -12.96 22.03
CA ALA A 14 4.22 -12.54 21.16
C ALA A 14 2.98 -12.14 21.95
N GLU A 15 2.36 -11.03 21.57
CA GLU A 15 1.11 -10.54 22.16
C GLU A 15 -0.04 -10.78 21.17
N LEU A 16 -1.10 -11.44 21.62
CA LEU A 16 -2.27 -11.78 20.83
C LEU A 16 -3.53 -11.15 21.41
N GLY A 17 -4.28 -10.44 20.59
CA GLY A 17 -5.59 -9.88 20.95
C GLY A 17 -6.68 -10.93 21.13
N VAL A 18 -7.90 -10.46 21.31
CA VAL A 18 -9.08 -11.31 21.52
C VAL A 18 -9.51 -11.98 20.22
N ASP A 19 -9.93 -13.25 20.29
CA ASP A 19 -10.46 -14.04 19.16
C ASP A 19 -9.51 -14.15 17.95
N VAL A 20 -8.20 -14.17 18.20
CA VAL A 20 -7.19 -14.47 17.19
C VAL A 20 -7.22 -15.97 16.88
N GLU A 21 -7.15 -16.31 15.59
CA GLU A 21 -7.06 -17.68 15.10
C GLU A 21 -5.71 -17.90 14.40
N ILE A 22 -4.94 -18.90 14.83
CA ILE A 22 -3.62 -19.25 14.28
C ILE A 22 -3.65 -20.68 13.75
N GLY A 23 -3.48 -20.85 12.45
CA GLY A 23 -3.50 -22.12 11.76
C GLY A 23 -2.21 -22.94 11.90
N PRO A 24 -2.23 -24.22 11.49
CA PRO A 24 -1.11 -25.13 11.64
C PRO A 24 0.15 -24.62 10.92
N TYR A 25 1.29 -24.87 11.55
CA TYR A 25 2.62 -24.51 11.03
C TYR A 25 2.83 -23.00 10.80
N ALA A 26 1.93 -22.14 11.27
CA ALA A 26 2.18 -20.71 11.30
C ALA A 26 3.24 -20.39 12.37
N TYR A 27 4.07 -19.39 12.10
CA TYR A 27 5.09 -18.91 13.03
C TYR A 27 4.80 -17.45 13.41
N VAL A 28 4.80 -17.16 14.70
CA VAL A 28 4.65 -15.81 15.25
C VAL A 28 5.81 -15.53 16.19
N GLY A 29 6.68 -14.59 15.80
CA GLY A 29 7.90 -14.22 16.50
C GLY A 29 7.68 -13.47 17.81
N GLU A 30 8.71 -13.36 18.62
CA GLU A 30 8.66 -12.85 20.01
C GLU A 30 8.28 -11.37 20.14
N ASN A 31 8.59 -10.54 19.14
CA ASN A 31 8.30 -9.10 19.16
C ASN A 31 7.06 -8.74 18.33
N VAL A 32 6.20 -9.71 18.06
CA VAL A 32 5.00 -9.53 17.24
C VAL A 32 3.80 -9.23 18.14
N ILE A 33 3.03 -8.20 17.75
CA ILE A 33 1.76 -7.84 18.37
C ILE A 33 0.66 -8.02 17.32
N VAL A 34 -0.36 -8.82 17.62
CA VAL A 34 -1.51 -9.09 16.75
C VAL A 34 -2.78 -8.60 17.44
N GLY A 35 -3.50 -7.69 16.78
CA GLY A 35 -4.79 -7.18 17.25
C GLY A 35 -5.91 -8.22 17.24
N ASP A 36 -7.10 -7.78 17.60
CA ASP A 36 -8.27 -8.63 17.79
C ASP A 36 -8.79 -9.26 16.48
N ARG A 37 -9.41 -10.44 16.57
CA ARG A 37 -10.13 -11.13 15.49
C ARG A 37 -9.31 -11.39 14.23
N CYS A 38 -8.00 -11.36 14.33
CA CYS A 38 -7.12 -11.67 13.22
C CYS A 38 -7.11 -13.18 12.92
N LYS A 39 -6.95 -13.50 11.62
CA LYS A 39 -6.79 -14.88 11.15
C LYS A 39 -5.45 -15.05 10.47
N ILE A 40 -4.59 -15.86 11.08
CA ILE A 40 -3.29 -16.25 10.56
C ILE A 40 -3.42 -17.68 10.04
N TYR A 41 -3.35 -17.82 8.72
CA TYR A 41 -3.56 -19.09 8.03
C TYR A 41 -2.31 -19.98 8.08
N PRO A 42 -2.43 -21.28 7.69
CA PRO A 42 -1.32 -22.22 7.77
C PRO A 42 -0.05 -21.72 7.06
N HIS A 43 1.12 -22.03 7.65
CA HIS A 43 2.44 -21.72 7.11
C HIS A 43 2.74 -20.21 6.92
N ALA A 44 1.92 -19.31 7.42
CA ALA A 44 2.27 -17.89 7.44
C ALA A 44 3.38 -17.63 8.47
N VAL A 45 4.31 -16.75 8.14
CA VAL A 45 5.42 -16.36 9.01
C VAL A 45 5.32 -14.87 9.31
N ILE A 46 5.23 -14.53 10.60
CA ILE A 46 5.20 -13.16 11.08
C ILE A 46 6.31 -13.01 12.10
N ASP A 47 7.25 -12.09 11.86
CA ASP A 47 8.42 -11.93 12.72
C ASP A 47 8.88 -10.47 12.82
N GLY A 48 10.00 -10.26 13.52
CA GLY A 48 10.57 -8.94 13.80
C GLY A 48 9.64 -8.07 14.65
N TRP A 49 9.92 -6.80 14.74
CA TRP A 49 9.10 -5.82 15.46
C TRP A 49 7.87 -5.45 14.63
N THR A 50 6.90 -6.37 14.60
CA THR A 50 5.71 -6.26 13.75
C THR A 50 4.46 -6.05 14.58
N LYS A 51 3.71 -4.99 14.27
CA LYS A 51 2.40 -4.71 14.87
C LYS A 51 1.32 -4.84 13.80
N ILE A 52 0.30 -5.67 14.06
CA ILE A 52 -0.85 -5.89 13.18
C ILE A 52 -2.10 -5.44 13.91
N GLY A 53 -2.91 -4.61 13.28
CA GLY A 53 -4.20 -4.15 13.78
C GLY A 53 -5.26 -5.26 13.83
N ASN A 54 -6.52 -4.86 13.96
CA ASN A 54 -7.65 -5.77 14.14
C ASN A 54 -8.20 -6.30 12.81
N ASP A 55 -8.91 -7.44 12.87
CA ASP A 55 -9.68 -8.01 11.76
C ASP A 55 -8.84 -8.32 10.49
N CYS A 56 -7.53 -8.49 10.64
CA CYS A 56 -6.63 -8.79 9.54
C CYS A 56 -6.64 -10.28 9.17
N LYS A 57 -6.40 -10.58 7.89
CA LYS A 57 -6.30 -11.94 7.36
C LYS A 57 -4.95 -12.12 6.68
N ILE A 58 -4.11 -13.01 7.22
CA ILE A 58 -2.77 -13.33 6.71
C ILE A 58 -2.78 -14.73 6.14
N PHE A 59 -2.74 -14.83 4.82
CA PHE A 59 -2.92 -16.07 4.08
C PHE A 59 -1.66 -16.94 4.06
N PRO A 60 -1.78 -18.22 3.62
CA PRO A 60 -0.67 -19.17 3.70
C PRO A 60 0.60 -18.70 2.99
N PHE A 61 1.75 -19.03 3.58
CA PHE A 61 3.08 -18.72 3.06
C PHE A 61 3.40 -17.22 2.93
N ALA A 62 2.59 -16.33 3.48
CA ALA A 62 2.97 -14.92 3.59
C ALA A 62 4.14 -14.78 4.58
N SER A 63 5.10 -13.89 4.26
CA SER A 63 6.30 -13.63 5.05
C SER A 63 6.31 -12.15 5.45
N ILE A 64 5.96 -11.88 6.70
CA ILE A 64 5.61 -10.56 7.20
C ILE A 64 6.63 -10.11 8.26
N GLY A 65 7.20 -8.91 8.08
CA GLY A 65 8.11 -8.29 9.05
C GLY A 65 9.54 -8.80 9.00
N MET A 66 9.93 -9.51 7.95
CA MET A 66 11.31 -9.95 7.76
C MET A 66 12.26 -8.77 7.60
N ALA A 67 13.54 -9.03 7.83
CA ALA A 67 14.62 -8.06 7.64
C ALA A 67 14.57 -7.42 6.25
N PRO A 68 14.88 -6.11 6.13
CA PRO A 68 15.01 -5.45 4.84
C PRO A 68 15.99 -6.16 3.92
N GLN A 69 15.70 -6.19 2.62
CA GLN A 69 16.64 -6.64 1.61
C GLN A 69 17.59 -5.49 1.24
N ASP A 70 18.26 -4.95 2.24
CA ASP A 70 19.26 -3.89 2.12
C ASP A 70 20.60 -4.38 2.68
N ILE A 71 21.65 -4.35 1.85
CA ILE A 71 23.01 -4.79 2.23
C ILE A 71 23.62 -3.96 3.38
N LYS A 72 23.10 -2.77 3.65
CA LYS A 72 23.54 -1.91 4.74
C LYS A 72 22.86 -2.23 6.08
N TYR A 73 21.78 -3.00 6.06
CA TYR A 73 21.04 -3.35 7.27
C TYR A 73 21.84 -4.30 8.18
N LYS A 74 21.92 -3.95 9.47
CA LYS A 74 22.74 -4.67 10.48
C LYS A 74 21.90 -5.23 11.63
N ASN A 75 20.67 -5.66 11.33
CA ASN A 75 19.71 -6.18 12.32
C ASN A 75 19.24 -5.16 13.37
N GLU A 76 19.16 -3.90 13.02
CA GLU A 76 18.58 -2.87 13.88
C GLU A 76 17.08 -3.15 14.15
N PRO A 77 16.55 -2.76 15.32
CA PRO A 77 15.18 -3.02 15.73
C PRO A 77 14.18 -2.07 15.01
N THR A 78 14.13 -2.18 13.70
CA THR A 78 13.18 -1.40 12.87
C THR A 78 11.83 -2.09 12.80
N GLU A 79 10.77 -1.35 12.51
CA GLU A 79 9.39 -1.79 12.68
C GLU A 79 8.66 -2.05 11.36
N LEU A 80 7.62 -2.91 11.46
CA LEU A 80 6.50 -2.97 10.52
C LEU A 80 5.20 -2.69 11.28
N VAL A 81 4.40 -1.76 10.78
CA VAL A 81 3.08 -1.44 11.34
C VAL A 81 2.01 -1.65 10.28
N ILE A 82 1.05 -2.52 10.57
CA ILE A 82 -0.10 -2.82 9.72
C ILE A 82 -1.36 -2.43 10.48
N GLY A 83 -2.23 -1.63 9.86
CA GLY A 83 -3.52 -1.24 10.42
C GLY A 83 -4.57 -2.34 10.38
N ASP A 84 -5.83 -1.95 10.44
CA ASP A 84 -6.98 -2.86 10.58
C ASP A 84 -7.52 -3.37 9.23
N ARG A 85 -8.22 -4.51 9.26
CA ARG A 85 -9.01 -5.08 8.16
C ARG A 85 -8.23 -5.33 6.86
N ASN A 86 -6.93 -5.48 6.96
CA ASN A 86 -6.10 -5.81 5.81
C ASN A 86 -6.23 -7.29 5.43
N THR A 87 -6.28 -7.57 4.13
CA THR A 87 -6.20 -8.92 3.58
C THR A 87 -4.89 -9.08 2.83
N ILE A 88 -4.00 -9.93 3.37
CA ILE A 88 -2.67 -10.20 2.82
C ILE A 88 -2.67 -11.63 2.32
N ARG A 89 -2.63 -11.81 1.01
CA ARG A 89 -2.78 -13.10 0.33
C ARG A 89 -1.48 -13.91 0.35
N GLU A 90 -1.56 -15.09 -0.27
CA GLU A 90 -0.52 -16.10 -0.28
C GLU A 90 0.79 -15.55 -0.84
N TYR A 91 1.91 -15.99 -0.27
CA TYR A 91 3.27 -15.65 -0.74
C TYR A 91 3.61 -14.15 -0.77
N VAL A 92 2.79 -13.31 -0.14
CA VAL A 92 3.13 -11.89 -0.01
C VAL A 92 4.33 -11.75 0.92
N THR A 93 5.25 -10.86 0.56
CA THR A 93 6.40 -10.52 1.40
C THR A 93 6.37 -9.03 1.77
N ILE A 94 6.53 -8.72 3.05
CA ILE A 94 6.57 -7.35 3.57
C ILE A 94 7.76 -7.21 4.49
N ASN A 95 8.70 -6.33 4.15
CA ASN A 95 9.86 -6.05 4.98
C ASN A 95 9.58 -4.91 5.96
N ARG A 96 10.21 -4.95 7.14
CA ARG A 96 10.25 -3.83 8.07
C ARG A 96 11.17 -2.72 7.57
N GLY A 97 11.19 -1.57 8.23
CA GLY A 97 11.99 -0.41 7.82
C GLY A 97 13.49 -0.59 7.97
N THR A 98 14.26 0.44 7.61
CA THR A 98 15.70 0.52 7.81
C THR A 98 16.04 1.67 8.76
N SER A 99 17.17 1.58 9.47
CA SER A 99 17.67 2.63 10.36
C SER A 99 18.11 3.89 9.59
N THR A 100 18.46 3.75 8.33
CA THR A 100 18.84 4.85 7.44
C THR A 100 17.66 5.50 6.74
N GLY A 101 16.49 4.88 6.82
CA GLY A 101 15.24 5.35 6.25
C GLY A 101 14.28 5.90 7.30
N ARG A 102 13.02 5.51 7.19
CA ARG A 102 11.94 5.90 8.10
C ARG A 102 11.97 5.12 9.43
N GLY A 103 12.78 4.10 9.52
CA GLY A 103 12.81 3.16 10.67
C GLY A 103 11.63 2.20 10.70
N LYS A 104 10.65 2.36 9.81
CA LYS A 104 9.46 1.51 9.77
C LYS A 104 8.80 1.48 8.39
N THR A 105 8.19 0.35 8.06
CA THR A 105 7.23 0.21 6.98
C THR A 105 5.82 0.36 7.56
N ILE A 106 4.94 1.09 6.89
CA ILE A 106 3.60 1.40 7.37
C ILE A 106 2.57 0.98 6.33
N ILE A 107 1.56 0.23 6.76
CA ILE A 107 0.40 -0.14 5.96
C ILE A 107 -0.85 0.29 6.73
N GLY A 108 -1.69 1.12 6.12
CA GLY A 108 -2.94 1.60 6.69
C GLY A 108 -4.01 0.50 6.76
N ASN A 109 -5.26 0.87 6.58
CA ASN A 109 -6.42 0.00 6.79
C ASN A 109 -7.06 -0.45 5.46
N ASP A 110 -7.83 -1.53 5.51
CA ASP A 110 -8.72 -1.96 4.43
C ASP A 110 -8.00 -2.28 3.11
N ASN A 111 -6.70 -2.60 3.15
CA ASN A 111 -5.93 -2.91 1.96
C ASN A 111 -6.11 -4.36 1.53
N PHE A 112 -6.13 -4.60 0.22
CA PHE A 112 -6.18 -5.92 -0.38
C PHE A 112 -4.92 -6.18 -1.19
N ILE A 113 -4.00 -6.95 -0.60
CA ILE A 113 -2.68 -7.27 -1.17
C ILE A 113 -2.74 -8.70 -1.70
N MET A 114 -2.79 -8.84 -3.04
CA MET A 114 -2.98 -10.13 -3.70
C MET A 114 -1.69 -10.95 -3.72
N THR A 115 -1.82 -12.18 -4.19
CA THR A 115 -0.79 -13.22 -4.18
C THR A 115 0.54 -12.74 -4.75
N SER A 116 1.62 -13.09 -4.04
CA SER A 116 3.01 -12.84 -4.43
C SER A 116 3.39 -11.37 -4.63
N CYS A 117 2.65 -10.44 -4.03
CA CYS A 117 3.08 -9.04 -3.97
C CYS A 117 4.28 -8.87 -3.05
N HIS A 118 5.11 -7.88 -3.33
CA HIS A 118 6.23 -7.49 -2.47
C HIS A 118 6.13 -6.02 -2.05
N ILE A 119 6.30 -5.77 -0.76
CA ILE A 119 6.42 -4.43 -0.18
C ILE A 119 7.77 -4.35 0.52
N ALA A 120 8.70 -3.60 -0.07
CA ALA A 120 10.02 -3.41 0.50
C ALA A 120 9.99 -2.47 1.72
N HIS A 121 11.16 -2.28 2.31
CA HIS A 121 11.36 -1.48 3.52
C HIS A 121 10.98 0.00 3.34
N ASP A 122 10.58 0.62 4.43
CA ASP A 122 10.27 2.05 4.52
C ASP A 122 9.11 2.53 3.62
N CYS A 123 8.37 1.61 3.00
CA CYS A 123 7.15 1.94 2.26
C CYS A 123 6.07 2.49 3.20
N LYS A 124 5.22 3.36 2.65
CA LYS A 124 4.03 3.87 3.33
C LYS A 124 2.82 3.68 2.42
N LEU A 125 1.92 2.80 2.81
CA LEU A 125 0.65 2.56 2.16
C LEU A 125 -0.47 3.13 3.02
N SER A 126 -1.33 3.94 2.42
CA SER A 126 -2.52 4.49 3.08
C SER A 126 -3.66 3.45 3.13
N ASN A 127 -4.90 3.81 2.85
CA ASN A 127 -6.06 2.94 3.09
C ASN A 127 -6.73 2.51 1.78
N GLY A 128 -7.38 1.34 1.79
CA GLY A 128 -8.20 0.86 0.69
C GLY A 128 -7.44 0.57 -0.61
N ILE A 129 -6.14 0.37 -0.53
CA ILE A 129 -5.27 0.10 -1.68
C ILE A 129 -5.49 -1.33 -2.16
N VAL A 130 -5.46 -1.52 -3.48
CA VAL A 130 -5.47 -2.83 -4.10
C VAL A 130 -4.15 -3.04 -4.85
N MET A 131 -3.39 -4.05 -4.44
CA MET A 131 -2.23 -4.54 -5.17
C MET A 131 -2.56 -5.87 -5.83
N ALA A 132 -2.60 -5.90 -7.16
CA ALA A 132 -2.85 -7.12 -7.91
C ALA A 132 -1.60 -8.01 -7.93
N ASN A 133 -1.81 -9.29 -8.26
CA ASN A 133 -0.78 -10.34 -8.18
C ASN A 133 0.58 -9.90 -8.73
N LEU A 134 1.64 -10.21 -7.98
CA LEU A 134 3.03 -9.95 -8.37
C LEU A 134 3.41 -8.45 -8.50
N ALA A 135 2.56 -7.54 -8.01
CA ALA A 135 2.94 -6.13 -7.91
C ALA A 135 4.04 -5.96 -6.86
N THR A 136 5.07 -5.17 -7.21
CA THR A 136 6.28 -5.02 -6.38
C THR A 136 6.58 -3.55 -6.14
N LEU A 137 6.70 -3.18 -4.87
CA LEU A 137 7.14 -1.86 -4.44
C LEU A 137 8.59 -1.94 -3.94
N ALA A 138 9.49 -1.19 -4.55
CA ALA A 138 10.83 -1.00 -4.02
C ALA A 138 10.82 -0.12 -2.75
N GLY A 139 11.96 0.05 -2.09
CA GLY A 139 12.03 0.80 -0.83
C GLY A 139 11.52 2.24 -0.92
N HIS A 140 10.97 2.75 0.18
CA HIS A 140 10.49 4.12 0.34
C HIS A 140 9.32 4.54 -0.57
N VAL A 141 8.65 3.63 -1.24
CA VAL A 141 7.46 3.96 -2.05
C VAL A 141 6.33 4.40 -1.13
N GLU A 142 5.64 5.48 -1.54
CA GLU A 142 4.42 5.95 -0.88
C GLU A 142 3.22 5.71 -1.80
N VAL A 143 2.15 5.16 -1.24
CA VAL A 143 0.90 4.89 -1.97
C VAL A 143 -0.26 5.48 -1.17
N ASP A 144 -0.97 6.40 -1.77
CA ASP A 144 -2.10 7.08 -1.13
C ASP A 144 -3.40 6.28 -1.27
N ASP A 145 -4.46 6.81 -0.63
CA ASP A 145 -5.74 6.14 -0.47
C ASP A 145 -6.34 5.66 -1.80
N TYR A 146 -6.87 4.45 -1.77
CA TYR A 146 -7.63 3.83 -2.86
C TYR A 146 -6.90 3.68 -4.19
N ALA A 147 -5.58 3.79 -4.20
CA ALA A 147 -4.80 3.50 -5.39
C ALA A 147 -4.89 2.02 -5.78
N VAL A 148 -4.83 1.75 -7.08
CA VAL A 148 -4.85 0.38 -7.63
C VAL A 148 -3.56 0.14 -8.40
N ILE A 149 -2.80 -0.88 -8.00
CA ILE A 149 -1.55 -1.27 -8.65
C ILE A 149 -1.79 -2.58 -9.40
N GLY A 150 -1.75 -2.51 -10.72
CA GLY A 150 -1.96 -3.65 -11.60
C GLY A 150 -0.93 -4.77 -11.42
N GLY A 151 -1.31 -5.99 -11.76
CA GLY A 151 -0.43 -7.16 -11.62
C GLY A 151 0.86 -7.04 -12.43
N PHE A 152 1.93 -7.70 -11.96
CA PHE A 152 3.26 -7.65 -12.57
C PHE A 152 3.86 -6.23 -12.69
N THR A 153 3.38 -5.29 -11.91
CA THR A 153 3.92 -3.92 -11.88
C THR A 153 5.16 -3.85 -10.99
N ALA A 154 6.20 -3.19 -11.48
CA ALA A 154 7.38 -2.83 -10.68
C ALA A 154 7.42 -1.32 -10.44
N VAL A 155 7.47 -0.90 -9.18
CA VAL A 155 7.53 0.51 -8.77
C VAL A 155 8.92 0.82 -8.23
N HIS A 156 9.60 1.81 -8.84
CA HIS A 156 10.94 2.23 -8.43
C HIS A 156 10.92 2.86 -7.04
N GLN A 157 12.05 2.77 -6.34
CA GLN A 157 12.21 3.38 -5.01
C GLN A 157 11.89 4.89 -5.00
N PHE A 158 11.33 5.35 -3.88
CA PHE A 158 10.93 6.75 -3.64
C PHE A 158 9.76 7.27 -4.47
N VAL A 159 9.18 6.49 -5.36
CA VAL A 159 8.00 6.88 -6.14
C VAL A 159 6.80 7.08 -5.21
N LYS A 160 6.01 8.13 -5.52
CA LYS A 160 4.71 8.38 -4.90
C LYS A 160 3.59 8.07 -5.88
N ILE A 161 2.60 7.33 -5.41
CA ILE A 161 1.39 7.00 -6.17
C ILE A 161 0.21 7.65 -5.46
N GLY A 162 -0.38 8.66 -6.10
CA GLY A 162 -1.42 9.49 -5.50
C GLY A 162 -2.77 8.80 -5.34
N THR A 163 -3.63 9.43 -4.59
CA THR A 163 -5.01 8.99 -4.28
C THR A 163 -5.79 8.60 -5.53
N LEU A 164 -6.47 7.45 -5.50
CA LEU A 164 -7.27 6.94 -6.61
C LEU A 164 -6.52 6.78 -7.95
N ALA A 165 -5.20 6.83 -7.93
CA ALA A 165 -4.40 6.53 -9.10
C ALA A 165 -4.53 5.05 -9.49
N MET A 166 -4.43 4.76 -10.77
CA MET A 166 -4.42 3.39 -11.29
C MET A 166 -3.16 3.16 -12.12
N VAL A 167 -2.39 2.17 -11.72
CA VAL A 167 -1.26 1.67 -12.51
C VAL A 167 -1.70 0.44 -13.28
N GLY A 168 -1.64 0.50 -14.59
CA GLY A 168 -1.95 -0.64 -15.46
C GLY A 168 -1.00 -1.81 -15.24
N GLY A 169 -1.48 -3.04 -15.49
CA GLY A 169 -0.64 -4.24 -15.32
C GLY A 169 0.62 -4.25 -16.19
N ALA A 170 1.63 -5.00 -15.78
CA ALA A 170 2.93 -5.13 -16.44
C ALA A 170 3.64 -3.78 -16.69
N SER A 171 3.45 -2.81 -15.78
CA SER A 171 4.06 -1.48 -15.88
C SER A 171 5.37 -1.38 -15.09
N ALA A 172 6.29 -0.56 -15.60
CA ALA A 172 7.49 -0.12 -14.88
C ALA A 172 7.34 1.37 -14.51
N VAL A 173 7.07 1.63 -13.24
CA VAL A 173 6.80 2.98 -12.72
C VAL A 173 8.09 3.57 -12.15
N ALA A 174 8.66 4.54 -12.84
CA ALA A 174 9.93 5.18 -12.48
C ALA A 174 9.77 6.65 -12.03
N GLN A 175 8.57 7.19 -12.06
CA GLN A 175 8.24 8.57 -11.68
C GLN A 175 6.93 8.57 -10.88
N ASP A 176 6.70 9.64 -10.13
CA ASP A 176 5.48 9.83 -9.37
C ASP A 176 4.24 9.76 -10.25
N VAL A 177 3.17 9.22 -9.70
CA VAL A 177 1.87 9.08 -10.35
C VAL A 177 0.89 10.04 -9.71
N ALA A 178 0.42 11.01 -10.49
CA ALA A 178 -0.51 12.00 -9.98
C ALA A 178 -1.83 11.37 -9.51
N PRO A 179 -2.46 11.93 -8.48
CA PRO A 179 -3.77 11.50 -8.00
C PRO A 179 -4.81 11.43 -9.12
N TYR A 180 -5.76 10.53 -8.98
CA TYR A 180 -6.89 10.34 -9.90
C TYR A 180 -6.53 9.94 -11.33
N THR A 181 -5.27 9.63 -11.62
CA THR A 181 -4.82 9.34 -12.99
C THR A 181 -4.60 7.86 -13.27
N ILE A 182 -4.51 7.52 -14.54
CA ILE A 182 -4.11 6.21 -15.04
C ILE A 182 -2.74 6.33 -15.69
N VAL A 183 -1.82 5.49 -15.26
CA VAL A 183 -0.53 5.30 -15.93
C VAL A 183 -0.36 3.85 -16.34
N SER A 184 0.36 3.56 -17.42
CA SER A 184 0.63 2.19 -17.87
C SER A 184 1.87 2.14 -18.77
N GLY A 185 2.44 0.95 -18.91
CA GLY A 185 3.52 0.62 -19.81
C GLY A 185 4.90 0.57 -19.17
N ASN A 186 5.90 0.20 -19.96
CA ASN A 186 7.30 0.17 -19.56
C ASN A 186 8.10 1.18 -20.44
N ARG A 187 8.48 2.34 -19.95
CA ARG A 187 8.17 2.96 -18.65
C ARG A 187 6.74 3.52 -18.67
N ALA A 188 6.10 3.53 -17.50
CA ALA A 188 4.72 3.97 -17.37
C ALA A 188 4.54 5.43 -17.82
N LYS A 189 3.50 5.67 -18.61
CA LYS A 189 3.12 6.99 -19.11
C LYS A 189 1.70 7.33 -18.69
N LEU A 190 1.39 8.60 -18.56
CA LEU A 190 0.07 9.12 -18.22
C LEU A 190 -0.91 8.95 -19.40
N TYR A 191 -2.00 8.24 -19.15
CA TYR A 191 -3.08 8.02 -20.12
C TYR A 191 -4.24 9.00 -19.95
N GLY A 192 -4.65 9.27 -18.72
CA GLY A 192 -5.79 10.14 -18.45
C GLY A 192 -6.25 10.02 -16.99
N LEU A 193 -7.47 10.49 -16.74
CA LEU A 193 -8.13 10.33 -15.44
C LEU A 193 -8.69 8.92 -15.27
N ASN A 194 -8.63 8.40 -14.06
CA ASN A 194 -9.25 7.14 -13.63
C ASN A 194 -10.77 7.33 -13.41
N LEU A 195 -11.50 7.62 -14.48
CA LEU A 195 -12.92 7.94 -14.41
C LEU A 195 -13.76 6.83 -13.75
N VAL A 196 -13.34 5.57 -13.90
CA VAL A 196 -14.04 4.44 -13.27
C VAL A 196 -13.84 4.45 -11.76
N GLY A 197 -12.60 4.60 -11.29
CA GLY A 197 -12.27 4.67 -9.85
C GLY A 197 -12.93 5.89 -9.21
N ILE A 198 -12.84 7.04 -9.85
CA ILE A 198 -13.44 8.32 -9.41
C ILE A 198 -14.95 8.16 -9.18
N LYS A 199 -15.70 7.65 -10.18
CA LYS A 199 -17.14 7.44 -10.07
C LYS A 199 -17.53 6.41 -9.00
N ARG A 200 -16.77 5.31 -8.86
CA ARG A 200 -17.00 4.30 -7.80
C ARG A 200 -16.89 4.89 -6.39
N ARG A 201 -16.21 6.01 -6.24
CA ARG A 201 -16.08 6.78 -4.98
C ARG A 201 -17.09 7.91 -4.85
N GLY A 202 -18.10 7.97 -5.73
CA GLY A 202 -19.16 8.97 -5.67
C GLY A 202 -18.72 10.38 -6.06
N ILE A 203 -17.59 10.53 -6.77
CA ILE A 203 -17.15 11.83 -7.31
C ILE A 203 -17.83 12.01 -8.67
N GLU A 204 -18.91 12.80 -8.68
CA GLU A 204 -19.78 13.01 -9.84
C GLU A 204 -20.18 14.48 -9.97
N GLY A 205 -20.94 14.81 -11.02
CA GLY A 205 -21.51 16.14 -11.24
C GLY A 205 -20.43 17.23 -11.33
N GLU A 206 -20.63 18.31 -10.61
CA GLU A 206 -19.74 19.49 -10.62
C GLU A 206 -18.33 19.16 -10.14
N ARG A 207 -18.19 18.29 -9.13
CA ARG A 207 -16.87 17.86 -8.60
C ARG A 207 -16.04 17.17 -9.68
N LEU A 208 -16.65 16.25 -10.43
CA LEU A 208 -15.99 15.57 -11.54
C LEU A 208 -15.64 16.51 -12.68
N GLU A 209 -16.53 17.46 -13.03
CA GLU A 209 -16.26 18.42 -14.10
C GLU A 209 -15.13 19.39 -13.71
N SER A 210 -15.07 19.83 -12.45
CA SER A 210 -13.95 20.63 -11.92
C SER A 210 -12.64 19.88 -12.02
N LEU A 211 -12.60 18.62 -11.61
CA LEU A 211 -11.42 17.76 -11.70
C LEU A 211 -10.97 17.55 -13.17
N LYS A 212 -11.90 17.35 -14.10
CA LYS A 212 -11.57 17.24 -15.53
C LYS A 212 -10.99 18.54 -16.11
N LYS A 213 -11.49 19.70 -15.69
CA LYS A 213 -10.95 20.99 -16.13
C LYS A 213 -9.55 21.22 -15.56
N ALA A 214 -9.35 20.98 -14.26
CA ALA A 214 -8.05 21.08 -13.62
C ALA A 214 -7.01 20.12 -14.28
N TYR A 215 -7.38 18.88 -14.52
CA TYR A 215 -6.53 17.92 -15.21
C TYR A 215 -6.10 18.42 -16.60
N ARG A 216 -7.01 19.05 -17.37
CA ARG A 216 -6.66 19.62 -18.70
C ARG A 216 -5.68 20.78 -18.57
N LEU A 217 -5.87 21.64 -17.57
CA LEU A 217 -4.97 22.78 -17.33
C LEU A 217 -3.56 22.28 -16.93
N ILE A 218 -3.46 21.28 -16.08
CA ILE A 218 -2.18 20.77 -15.58
C ILE A 218 -1.45 19.91 -16.62
N PHE A 219 -2.14 18.98 -17.28
CA PHE A 219 -1.49 17.93 -18.08
C PHE A 219 -1.68 18.04 -19.59
N LYS A 220 -2.59 18.89 -20.07
CA LYS A 220 -2.92 18.97 -21.51
C LYS A 220 -2.79 20.38 -22.08
N SER A 221 -2.53 21.38 -21.26
CA SER A 221 -2.23 22.73 -21.70
C SER A 221 -0.71 22.92 -21.92
N LYS A 222 -0.32 24.11 -22.36
CA LYS A 222 1.09 24.55 -22.46
C LYS A 222 1.50 25.40 -21.26
N LEU A 223 0.65 25.47 -20.22
CA LEU A 223 0.90 26.24 -19.01
C LEU A 223 1.98 25.54 -18.14
N THR A 224 2.76 26.34 -17.48
CA THR A 224 3.57 25.85 -16.35
C THR A 224 2.65 25.45 -15.19
N ILE A 225 3.15 24.69 -14.23
CA ILE A 225 2.38 24.28 -13.03
C ILE A 225 1.87 25.53 -12.28
N ALA A 226 2.69 26.58 -12.16
CA ALA A 226 2.29 27.82 -11.49
C ALA A 226 1.15 28.54 -12.23
N GLU A 227 1.23 28.67 -13.54
CA GLU A 227 0.16 29.25 -14.37
C GLU A 227 -1.12 28.40 -14.35
N ALA A 228 -0.99 27.07 -14.37
CA ALA A 228 -2.14 26.17 -14.27
C ALA A 228 -2.84 26.33 -12.91
N LYS A 229 -2.09 26.43 -11.80
CA LYS A 229 -2.62 26.69 -10.46
C LYS A 229 -3.39 28.01 -10.42
N GLU A 230 -2.80 29.10 -10.90
CA GLU A 230 -3.47 30.40 -10.98
C GLU A 230 -4.76 30.36 -11.81
N ALA A 231 -4.73 29.65 -12.95
CA ALA A 231 -5.92 29.47 -13.80
C ALA A 231 -7.03 28.66 -13.11
N ILE A 232 -6.67 27.65 -12.32
CA ILE A 232 -7.59 26.84 -11.49
C ILE A 232 -8.27 27.73 -10.46
N GLU A 233 -7.51 28.54 -9.72
CA GLU A 233 -8.01 29.47 -8.71
C GLU A 233 -8.95 30.52 -9.33
N LYS A 234 -8.55 31.17 -10.42
CA LYS A 234 -9.36 32.17 -11.15
C LYS A 234 -10.69 31.61 -11.69
N GLN A 235 -10.72 30.33 -12.06
CA GLN A 235 -11.94 29.68 -12.53
C GLN A 235 -12.81 29.11 -11.40
N GLY A 236 -12.43 29.27 -10.15
CA GLY A 236 -13.17 28.74 -9.00
C GLY A 236 -13.28 27.21 -9.01
N LEU A 237 -12.28 26.52 -9.53
CA LEU A 237 -12.28 25.05 -9.65
C LEU A 237 -11.75 24.35 -8.40
N LEU A 238 -11.26 25.10 -7.40
CA LEU A 238 -10.76 24.53 -6.16
C LEU A 238 -11.89 23.81 -5.42
N LYS A 239 -11.86 22.50 -5.45
CA LYS A 239 -12.67 21.55 -4.70
C LYS A 239 -11.67 20.55 -4.09
N ASP A 240 -12.08 19.80 -3.08
CA ASP A 240 -11.20 18.86 -2.37
C ASP A 240 -10.36 17.98 -3.30
N GLU A 241 -10.95 17.46 -4.40
CA GLU A 241 -10.23 16.61 -5.35
C GLU A 241 -9.22 17.40 -6.21
N VAL A 242 -9.47 18.68 -6.47
CA VAL A 242 -8.56 19.50 -7.25
C VAL A 242 -7.38 19.95 -6.42
N GLU A 243 -7.57 20.15 -5.12
CA GLU A 243 -6.48 20.45 -4.19
C GLU A 243 -5.50 19.28 -4.03
N ILE A 244 -6.02 18.04 -4.15
CA ILE A 244 -5.21 16.82 -4.09
C ILE A 244 -4.48 16.56 -5.43
N LEU A 245 -5.06 16.96 -6.59
CA LEU A 245 -4.50 16.77 -7.90
C LEU A 245 -3.25 17.64 -8.12
#